data_20fb3bcd679c0e9332c5b2df9db3f24d
#
_entry.id   20fb3bcd679c0e9332c5b2df9db3f24d
#
_cell.length_a   1.000
_cell.length_b   1.000
_cell.length_c   1.000
_cell.angle_alpha   90.00
_cell.angle_beta   90.00
_cell.angle_gamma   90.00
#
_symmetry.space_group_name_H-M   'P 1'
#
loop_
_entity.id
_entity.type
_entity.pdbx_description
1 polymer ?
#
loop_
_entity_poly.entity_id
_entity_poly.type
_entity_poly.pdbx_seq_one_letter_code
_entity_poly.pdbx_strand_id
1 'polypeptide(L)'
;MQSKRLKNFLVQTKICSSGRKAPQRPILMSTLKVMNIGIVGATGQVGTVMREILTQRNFPIDSIRFFASSRSAGKEIEFQGQSILVEDAATAKWENLDIVLFSAGGQLSKELAPKVASAGAVVIDNSSAWRMDPDVPLVVPEVNAHATKNIPKNIIANPNCTTMVAMPVLKPLHQEAGLRDLIVSTYQATSGAGLAGVQELSEQVREAGEIAIDLTHDGQAIEFPPGNSFPEPIAFNVVPFCGSLIEDELEETNEERKLRDESRKILEIDDLAVTATCVRVPVYTGHSLAITAGFNNPITAQRVKDILSKVPAVVLDDIPTPLKSAGIDPTFVGRIRPDTVLENGINLFLSGDNLRKGAALNAIQIAESLLR
;
A
#
# COMPACT_ATOMS: atom_id res chain seq x y z
N MET A 1 -42.32 15.99 -30.16
CA MET A 1 -43.15 16.45 -29.04
C MET A 1 -42.77 15.55 -27.85
N GLN A 2 -42.08 15.88 -26.87
CA GLN A 2 -42.01 16.97 -25.92
C GLN A 2 -40.56 17.14 -25.41
N SER A 3 -39.97 18.29 -25.69
CA SER A 3 -38.84 18.83 -24.97
C SER A 3 -39.39 19.73 -23.86
N LYS A 4 -38.59 19.90 -22.79
CA LYS A 4 -38.66 20.90 -21.70
C LYS A 4 -39.00 20.31 -20.33
N ARG A 5 -37.93 20.19 -19.51
CA ARG A 5 -37.83 20.85 -18.20
C ARG A 5 -36.62 20.34 -17.42
N LEU A 6 -35.52 21.02 -17.58
CA LEU A 6 -34.42 21.07 -16.65
C LEU A 6 -34.07 22.56 -16.46
N LYS A 7 -34.59 23.17 -15.42
CA LYS A 7 -34.13 24.49 -14.97
C LYS A 7 -34.23 24.56 -13.45
N ASN A 8 -33.08 24.94 -12.86
CA ASN A 8 -32.89 25.64 -11.61
C ASN A 8 -33.06 24.87 -10.29
N PHE A 9 -31.92 24.50 -9.70
CA PHE A 9 -31.70 24.64 -8.25
C PHE A 9 -30.28 25.20 -8.03
N LEU A 10 -30.16 26.52 -8.08
CA LEU A 10 -29.05 27.27 -7.54
C LEU A 10 -29.43 27.64 -6.10
N VAL A 11 -28.84 26.98 -5.11
CA VAL A 11 -28.93 27.43 -3.72
C VAL A 11 -27.79 28.42 -3.49
N GLN A 12 -28.16 29.68 -3.33
CA GLN A 12 -27.29 30.76 -2.84
C GLN A 12 -26.94 30.53 -1.37
N THR A 13 -25.70 30.16 -1.09
CA THR A 13 -25.12 30.29 0.25
C THR A 13 -24.58 31.72 0.42
N LYS A 14 -25.24 32.51 1.22
CA LYS A 14 -24.75 33.81 1.70
C LYS A 14 -23.50 33.60 2.56
N ILE A 15 -22.39 34.12 2.09
CA ILE A 15 -21.16 34.25 2.88
C ILE A 15 -21.33 35.46 3.81
N CYS A 16 -21.41 35.20 5.10
CA CYS A 16 -21.39 36.23 6.13
C CYS A 16 -19.91 36.53 6.45
N SER A 17 -19.42 37.68 5.98
CA SER A 17 -18.09 38.19 6.29
C SER A 17 -18.13 38.87 7.65
N SER A 18 -17.62 38.25 8.71
CA SER A 18 -17.19 38.96 9.92
C SER A 18 -15.74 38.65 10.20
N GLY A 19 -14.86 39.57 9.80
CA GLY A 19 -13.42 39.49 10.05
C GLY A 19 -13.09 39.61 11.53
N ARG A 20 -12.53 38.58 12.10
CA ARG A 20 -11.53 38.67 13.18
C ARG A 20 -10.38 37.70 12.82
N LYS A 21 -9.30 38.28 12.32
CA LYS A 21 -8.01 37.56 12.23
C LYS A 21 -7.57 37.24 13.66
N ALA A 22 -7.63 35.97 14.06
CA ALA A 22 -6.92 35.50 15.22
C ALA A 22 -5.41 35.69 14.98
N PRO A 23 -4.61 36.08 16.00
CA PRO A 23 -3.18 36.20 15.83
C PRO A 23 -2.62 34.81 15.55
N GLN A 24 -2.09 34.61 14.35
CA GLN A 24 -1.24 33.46 14.04
C GLN A 24 0.01 33.57 14.92
N ARG A 25 0.10 32.74 15.97
CA ARG A 25 1.37 32.49 16.62
C ARG A 25 2.32 31.94 15.58
N PRO A 26 3.52 32.48 15.41
CA PRO A 26 4.52 31.84 14.58
C PRO A 26 4.78 30.47 15.20
N ILE A 27 4.43 29.40 14.48
CA ILE A 27 4.92 28.08 14.76
C ILE A 27 6.44 28.22 14.60
N LEU A 28 7.18 28.09 15.71
CA LEU A 28 8.61 27.89 15.63
C LEU A 28 8.81 26.70 14.68
N MET A 29 9.23 26.97 13.46
CA MET A 29 9.81 25.97 12.60
C MET A 29 11.10 25.54 13.32
N SER A 30 11.01 24.49 14.16
CA SER A 30 12.18 23.68 14.46
C SER A 30 12.75 23.34 13.10
N THR A 31 14.01 23.66 12.87
CA THR A 31 14.74 23.35 11.64
C THR A 31 14.68 21.85 11.45
N LEU A 32 13.70 21.38 10.65
CA LEU A 32 13.62 19.98 10.24
C LEU A 32 14.97 19.66 9.57
N LYS A 33 15.61 18.59 10.02
CA LYS A 33 16.84 18.12 9.38
C LYS A 33 16.54 17.81 7.93
N VAL A 34 17.17 18.50 7.00
CA VAL A 34 17.12 18.16 5.57
C VAL A 34 17.92 16.89 5.32
N MET A 35 17.51 16.08 4.36
CA MET A 35 18.03 14.72 4.17
C MET A 35 18.53 14.53 2.73
N ASN A 36 19.61 13.77 2.60
CA ASN A 36 20.09 13.25 1.32
C ASN A 36 19.39 11.92 1.02
N ILE A 37 18.58 11.88 -0.01
CA ILE A 37 17.70 10.74 -0.32
C ILE A 37 18.21 9.97 -1.54
N GLY A 38 18.21 8.64 -1.44
CA GLY A 38 18.37 7.74 -2.58
C GLY A 38 17.06 6.99 -2.90
N ILE A 39 16.78 6.73 -4.17
CA ILE A 39 15.69 5.82 -4.57
C ILE A 39 16.26 4.75 -5.50
N VAL A 40 16.30 3.51 -5.03
CA VAL A 40 16.64 2.33 -5.83
C VAL A 40 15.38 1.79 -6.50
N GLY A 41 15.39 1.61 -7.81
CA GLY A 41 14.21 1.29 -8.61
C GLY A 41 13.39 2.52 -8.99
N ALA A 42 14.05 3.69 -9.07
CA ALA A 42 13.41 4.98 -9.34
C ALA A 42 12.61 5.04 -10.66
N THR A 43 12.94 4.22 -11.65
CA THR A 43 12.25 4.13 -12.95
C THR A 43 11.03 3.19 -12.94
N GLY A 44 10.82 2.46 -11.84
CA GLY A 44 9.71 1.53 -11.69
C GLY A 44 8.40 2.23 -11.27
N GLN A 45 7.31 1.48 -11.29
CA GLN A 45 5.97 1.97 -10.94
C GLN A 45 5.93 2.57 -9.52
N VAL A 46 6.38 1.84 -8.51
CA VAL A 46 6.42 2.33 -7.12
C VAL A 46 7.43 3.46 -6.94
N GLY A 47 8.61 3.40 -7.61
CA GLY A 47 9.60 4.48 -7.59
C GLY A 47 9.04 5.80 -8.15
N THR A 48 8.18 5.73 -9.16
CA THR A 48 7.46 6.92 -9.68
C THR A 48 6.52 7.49 -8.61
N VAL A 49 5.71 6.66 -7.96
CA VAL A 49 4.81 7.09 -6.88
C VAL A 49 5.60 7.63 -5.67
N MET A 50 6.77 7.05 -5.33
CA MET A 50 7.65 7.60 -4.29
C MET A 50 8.08 9.04 -4.59
N ARG A 51 8.52 9.32 -5.82
CA ARG A 51 8.91 10.68 -6.25
C ARG A 51 7.76 11.67 -6.14
N GLU A 52 6.57 11.26 -6.58
CA GLU A 52 5.35 12.07 -6.49
C GLU A 52 4.99 12.38 -5.03
N ILE A 53 5.00 11.38 -4.15
CA ILE A 53 4.64 11.55 -2.73
C ILE A 53 5.67 12.40 -1.99
N LEU A 54 6.97 12.24 -2.24
CA LEU A 54 8.00 13.11 -1.67
C LEU A 54 7.72 14.59 -1.98
N THR A 55 7.31 14.88 -3.23
CA THR A 55 6.93 16.24 -3.65
C THR A 55 5.62 16.69 -2.99
N GLN A 56 4.56 15.87 -3.02
CA GLN A 56 3.25 16.19 -2.45
C GLN A 56 3.32 16.48 -0.95
N ARG A 57 4.19 15.77 -0.23
CA ARG A 57 4.35 15.91 1.22
C ARG A 57 5.41 16.95 1.62
N ASN A 58 6.04 17.61 0.65
CA ASN A 58 7.12 18.56 0.89
C ASN A 58 8.20 17.97 1.82
N PHE A 59 8.61 16.71 1.54
CA PHE A 59 9.64 16.04 2.33
C PHE A 59 10.93 16.88 2.32
N PRO A 60 11.62 17.10 3.47
CA PRO A 60 12.78 17.99 3.54
C PRO A 60 14.02 17.33 2.90
N ILE A 61 14.21 17.57 1.61
CA ILE A 61 15.30 17.01 0.80
C ILE A 61 16.39 18.07 0.60
N ASP A 62 17.64 17.72 0.93
CA ASP A 62 18.84 18.50 0.55
C ASP A 62 19.33 18.08 -0.83
N SER A 63 19.49 16.78 -1.04
CA SER A 63 19.84 16.20 -2.33
C SER A 63 19.07 14.89 -2.58
N ILE A 64 18.86 14.57 -3.86
CA ILE A 64 18.23 13.29 -4.24
C ILE A 64 19.03 12.62 -5.36
N ARG A 65 19.17 11.30 -5.27
CA ARG A 65 19.84 10.48 -6.29
C ARG A 65 18.93 9.31 -6.67
N PHE A 66 18.92 8.97 -7.96
CA PHE A 66 18.10 7.90 -8.51
C PHE A 66 18.97 6.76 -9.00
N PHE A 67 18.59 5.53 -8.62
CA PHE A 67 19.31 4.32 -8.98
C PHE A 67 18.37 3.33 -9.65
N ALA A 68 18.87 2.65 -10.67
CA ALA A 68 18.16 1.56 -11.35
C ALA A 68 19.16 0.53 -11.89
N SER A 69 18.66 -0.48 -12.62
CA SER A 69 19.52 -1.41 -13.33
C SER A 69 20.27 -0.73 -14.49
N SER A 70 21.35 -1.37 -14.96
CA SER A 70 22.14 -0.89 -16.10
C SER A 70 21.31 -0.57 -17.36
N ARG A 71 20.16 -1.26 -17.57
CA ARG A 71 19.21 -0.96 -18.66
C ARG A 71 18.56 0.41 -18.58
N SER A 72 18.48 0.99 -17.40
CA SER A 72 17.85 2.28 -17.14
C SER A 72 18.86 3.34 -16.70
N ALA A 73 20.08 2.97 -16.41
CA ALA A 73 21.17 3.90 -16.11
C ALA A 73 21.41 4.84 -17.30
N GLY A 74 21.74 6.09 -17.02
CA GLY A 74 21.93 7.14 -18.05
C GLY A 74 20.64 7.82 -18.52
N LYS A 75 19.45 7.36 -18.11
CA LYS A 75 18.21 8.09 -18.32
C LYS A 75 18.12 9.28 -17.38
N GLU A 76 17.46 10.32 -17.80
CA GLU A 76 17.15 11.48 -16.96
C GLU A 76 15.71 11.41 -16.47
N ILE A 77 15.49 11.80 -15.21
CA ILE A 77 14.18 11.89 -14.57
C ILE A 77 14.00 13.30 -14.02
N GLU A 78 12.93 13.95 -14.43
CA GLU A 78 12.53 15.23 -13.85
C GLU A 78 12.03 15.07 -12.41
N PHE A 79 12.60 15.86 -11.50
CA PHE A 79 12.15 15.93 -10.11
C PHE A 79 12.28 17.36 -9.58
N GLN A 80 11.15 17.96 -9.18
CA GLN A 80 11.08 19.34 -8.67
C GLN A 80 11.77 20.38 -9.59
N GLY A 81 11.63 20.22 -10.90
CA GLY A 81 12.19 21.14 -11.89
C GLY A 81 13.68 20.93 -12.20
N GLN A 82 14.26 19.84 -11.71
CA GLN A 82 15.65 19.46 -12.01
C GLN A 82 15.66 18.13 -12.76
N SER A 83 16.51 18.03 -13.79
CA SER A 83 16.78 16.76 -14.48
C SER A 83 17.88 16.01 -13.73
N ILE A 84 17.56 14.81 -13.24
CA ILE A 84 18.45 13.98 -12.42
C ILE A 84 18.80 12.71 -13.18
N LEU A 85 20.10 12.48 -13.36
CA LEU A 85 20.62 11.30 -14.03
C LEU A 85 20.40 10.05 -13.16
N VAL A 86 19.89 8.98 -13.77
CA VAL A 86 19.75 7.66 -13.13
C VAL A 86 21.08 6.94 -13.14
N GLU A 87 21.57 6.56 -11.96
CA GLU A 87 22.81 5.83 -11.76
C GLU A 87 22.58 4.31 -11.84
N ASP A 88 23.62 3.56 -12.24
CA ASP A 88 23.57 2.08 -12.15
C ASP A 88 23.76 1.64 -10.68
N ALA A 89 22.73 1.02 -10.13
CA ALA A 89 22.74 0.54 -8.75
C ALA A 89 23.87 -0.49 -8.45
N ALA A 90 24.32 -1.23 -9.46
CA ALA A 90 25.36 -2.24 -9.27
C ALA A 90 26.75 -1.63 -9.05
N THR A 91 27.02 -0.44 -9.58
CA THR A 91 28.32 0.23 -9.52
C THR A 91 28.29 1.55 -8.75
N ALA A 92 27.12 1.95 -8.24
CA ALA A 92 26.92 3.20 -7.53
C ALA A 92 27.75 3.29 -6.24
N LYS A 93 28.13 4.52 -5.88
CA LYS A 93 28.71 4.87 -4.59
C LYS A 93 27.59 5.35 -3.68
N TRP A 94 27.57 4.87 -2.43
CA TRP A 94 26.48 5.07 -1.48
C TRP A 94 26.75 6.12 -0.40
N GLU A 95 27.93 6.73 -0.44
CA GLU A 95 28.32 7.73 0.55
C GLU A 95 27.43 8.98 0.49
N ASN A 96 27.29 9.68 1.60
CA ASN A 96 26.52 10.91 1.75
C ASN A 96 25.01 10.77 1.50
N LEU A 97 24.43 9.59 1.71
CA LEU A 97 23.00 9.39 1.75
C LEU A 97 22.55 9.18 3.19
N ASP A 98 21.47 9.82 3.61
CA ASP A 98 20.85 9.62 4.93
C ASP A 98 19.81 8.50 4.89
N ILE A 99 18.96 8.49 3.87
CA ILE A 99 17.90 7.49 3.69
C ILE A 99 17.91 7.00 2.24
N VAL A 100 17.80 5.68 2.07
CA VAL A 100 17.63 5.08 0.74
C VAL A 100 16.36 4.24 0.69
N LEU A 101 15.43 4.63 -0.18
CA LEU A 101 14.18 3.93 -0.44
C LEU A 101 14.42 2.84 -1.48
N PHE A 102 14.17 1.59 -1.13
CA PHE A 102 14.33 0.45 -2.04
C PHE A 102 12.98 0.03 -2.61
N SER A 103 12.84 0.10 -3.92
CA SER A 103 11.73 -0.46 -4.69
C SER A 103 12.26 -1.37 -5.80
N ALA A 104 13.04 -2.37 -5.38
CA ALA A 104 13.64 -3.37 -6.24
C ALA A 104 13.25 -4.77 -5.78
N GLY A 105 13.52 -5.80 -6.58
CA GLY A 105 13.23 -7.18 -6.19
C GLY A 105 14.05 -7.65 -4.98
N GLY A 106 13.54 -8.64 -4.24
CA GLY A 106 14.16 -9.12 -3.00
C GLY A 106 15.60 -9.61 -3.16
N GLN A 107 15.95 -10.19 -4.31
CA GLN A 107 17.33 -10.63 -4.58
C GLN A 107 18.29 -9.44 -4.59
N LEU A 108 17.95 -8.39 -5.30
CA LEU A 108 18.77 -7.16 -5.35
C LEU A 108 18.84 -6.47 -3.99
N SER A 109 17.74 -6.47 -3.24
CA SER A 109 17.73 -5.92 -1.89
C SER A 109 18.66 -6.69 -0.95
N LYS A 110 18.64 -8.02 -0.96
CA LYS A 110 19.58 -8.85 -0.17
C LYS A 110 21.04 -8.52 -0.47
N GLU A 111 21.33 -8.22 -1.73
CA GLU A 111 22.69 -7.91 -2.17
C GLU A 111 23.13 -6.48 -1.82
N LEU A 112 22.27 -5.49 -2.04
CA LEU A 112 22.64 -4.07 -1.97
C LEU A 112 22.29 -3.41 -0.64
N ALA A 113 21.19 -3.75 0.02
CA ALA A 113 20.77 -3.08 1.24
C ALA A 113 21.83 -3.12 2.37
N PRO A 114 22.57 -4.24 2.61
CA PRO A 114 23.65 -4.23 3.58
C PRO A 114 24.82 -3.32 3.20
N LYS A 115 25.13 -3.18 1.90
CA LYS A 115 26.21 -2.29 1.42
C LYS A 115 25.84 -0.83 1.66
N VAL A 116 24.58 -0.47 1.35
CA VAL A 116 24.04 0.88 1.58
C VAL A 116 23.99 1.21 3.05
N ALA A 117 23.51 0.29 3.88
CA ALA A 117 23.48 0.42 5.33
C ALA A 117 24.89 0.60 5.93
N SER A 118 25.87 -0.15 5.43
CA SER A 118 27.28 -0.04 5.85
C SER A 118 27.93 1.29 5.44
N ALA A 119 27.42 1.95 4.41
CA ALA A 119 27.86 3.29 4.01
C ALA A 119 27.25 4.42 4.87
N GLY A 120 26.38 4.08 5.84
CA GLY A 120 25.82 4.99 6.83
C GLY A 120 24.37 5.41 6.60
N ALA A 121 23.74 5.01 5.49
CA ALA A 121 22.33 5.32 5.22
C ALA A 121 21.39 4.36 5.97
N VAL A 122 20.18 4.85 6.28
CA VAL A 122 19.07 3.97 6.66
C VAL A 122 18.35 3.52 5.39
N VAL A 123 18.25 2.22 5.22
CA VAL A 123 17.51 1.61 4.10
C VAL A 123 16.06 1.37 4.51
N ILE A 124 15.11 1.82 3.69
CA ILE A 124 13.69 1.47 3.83
C ILE A 124 13.33 0.58 2.63
N ASP A 125 13.18 -0.72 2.89
CA ASP A 125 13.05 -1.74 1.84
C ASP A 125 11.61 -2.18 1.61
N ASN A 126 11.11 -1.97 0.41
CA ASN A 126 9.76 -2.38 0.01
C ASN A 126 9.67 -3.85 -0.46
N SER A 127 10.79 -4.55 -0.58
CA SER A 127 10.78 -5.97 -0.93
C SER A 127 10.42 -6.88 0.25
N SER A 128 10.22 -8.17 0.00
CA SER A 128 9.98 -9.14 1.07
C SER A 128 11.26 -9.65 1.74
N ALA A 129 12.45 -9.18 1.32
CA ALA A 129 13.73 -9.76 1.70
C ALA A 129 14.00 -9.76 3.20
N TRP A 130 13.56 -8.73 3.91
CA TRP A 130 13.91 -8.44 5.30
C TRP A 130 12.74 -8.50 6.29
N ARG A 131 11.50 -8.68 5.79
CA ARG A 131 10.29 -8.52 6.60
C ARG A 131 10.25 -9.43 7.82
N MET A 132 10.71 -10.68 7.68
CA MET A 132 10.72 -11.67 8.77
C MET A 132 12.08 -11.83 9.42
N ASP A 133 13.08 -11.02 9.07
CA ASP A 133 14.36 -10.96 9.80
C ASP A 133 14.13 -10.39 11.21
N PRO A 134 14.57 -11.08 12.29
CA PRO A 134 14.32 -10.66 13.66
C PRO A 134 15.02 -9.33 14.03
N ASP A 135 16.12 -9.00 13.36
CA ASP A 135 16.89 -7.77 13.59
C ASP A 135 16.45 -6.61 12.67
N VAL A 136 15.40 -6.80 11.88
CA VAL A 136 14.87 -5.77 10.99
C VAL A 136 13.42 -5.45 11.38
N PRO A 137 13.13 -4.20 11.81
CA PRO A 137 11.78 -3.79 12.13
C PRO A 137 10.91 -3.77 10.88
N LEU A 138 9.69 -4.29 10.99
CA LEU A 138 8.64 -4.27 9.98
C LEU A 138 7.62 -3.22 10.39
N VAL A 139 7.52 -2.10 9.63
CA VAL A 139 6.88 -0.89 10.16
C VAL A 139 5.70 -0.40 9.32
N VAL A 140 4.59 -0.16 10.02
CA VAL A 140 3.47 0.67 9.58
C VAL A 140 3.37 1.83 10.58
N PRO A 141 3.72 3.06 10.21
CA PRO A 141 3.87 4.17 11.17
C PRO A 141 2.64 4.48 12.00
N GLU A 142 1.44 4.26 11.48
CA GLU A 142 0.18 4.42 12.23
C GLU A 142 -0.04 3.33 13.30
N VAL A 143 0.76 2.27 13.29
CA VAL A 143 0.58 1.06 14.12
C VAL A 143 1.71 0.88 15.12
N ASN A 144 2.95 0.86 14.63
CA ASN A 144 4.13 0.50 15.39
C ASN A 144 5.35 1.40 15.09
N ALA A 145 5.14 2.73 14.93
CA ALA A 145 6.23 3.68 14.69
C ALA A 145 7.38 3.58 15.71
N HIS A 146 7.12 3.12 16.95
CA HIS A 146 8.13 2.94 17.97
C HIS A 146 9.24 1.96 17.56
N ALA A 147 8.95 1.02 16.66
CA ALA A 147 9.94 0.06 16.16
C ALA A 147 11.09 0.73 15.38
N THR A 148 10.89 1.96 14.86
CA THR A 148 11.96 2.72 14.19
C THR A 148 13.04 3.24 15.15
N LYS A 149 12.85 3.13 16.45
CA LYS A 149 13.86 3.53 17.46
C LYS A 149 15.02 2.54 17.59
N ASN A 150 14.84 1.31 17.13
CA ASN A 150 15.86 0.27 17.16
C ASN A 150 16.01 -0.38 15.78
N ILE A 151 17.09 -0.04 15.08
CA ILE A 151 17.36 -0.48 13.70
C ILE A 151 18.77 -1.11 13.66
N PRO A 152 18.95 -2.32 14.21
CA PRO A 152 20.30 -2.91 14.38
C PRO A 152 21.09 -3.04 13.09
N LYS A 153 20.40 -3.28 11.95
CA LYS A 153 21.04 -3.43 10.63
C LYS A 153 20.99 -2.16 9.77
N ASN A 154 20.52 -1.03 10.29
CA ASN A 154 20.17 0.16 9.50
C ASN A 154 19.24 -0.14 8.33
N ILE A 155 18.41 -1.18 8.45
CA ILE A 155 17.39 -1.57 7.46
C ILE A 155 16.04 -1.59 8.18
N ILE A 156 15.02 -0.97 7.56
CA ILE A 156 13.62 -1.04 7.95
C ILE A 156 12.86 -1.71 6.82
N ALA A 157 12.08 -2.72 7.12
CA ALA A 157 11.22 -3.39 6.14
C ALA A 157 9.87 -2.67 6.02
N ASN A 158 9.47 -2.42 4.78
CA ASN A 158 8.15 -1.95 4.41
C ASN A 158 7.27 -3.18 4.14
N PRO A 159 6.08 -3.31 4.77
CA PRO A 159 5.28 -4.51 4.69
C PRO A 159 4.69 -4.82 3.30
N ASN A 160 3.96 -5.92 3.22
CA ASN A 160 3.15 -6.28 2.06
C ASN A 160 2.00 -5.28 1.85
N CYS A 161 1.61 -5.07 0.59
CA CYS A 161 0.62 -4.07 0.22
C CYS A 161 -0.77 -4.32 0.83
N THR A 162 -1.23 -5.57 0.92
CA THR A 162 -2.50 -5.90 1.57
C THR A 162 -2.43 -5.68 3.07
N THR A 163 -1.31 -6.06 3.70
CA THR A 163 -1.07 -5.85 5.12
C THR A 163 -1.10 -4.36 5.49
N MET A 164 -0.38 -3.52 4.74
CA MET A 164 -0.33 -2.07 5.00
C MET A 164 -1.69 -1.38 4.90
N VAL A 165 -2.57 -1.84 4.01
CA VAL A 165 -3.93 -1.32 3.88
C VAL A 165 -4.80 -1.69 5.08
N ALA A 166 -4.60 -2.89 5.67
CA ALA A 166 -5.44 -3.41 6.74
C ALA A 166 -4.99 -2.96 8.15
N MET A 167 -3.70 -2.87 8.41
CA MET A 167 -3.17 -2.70 9.78
C MET A 167 -3.61 -1.40 10.47
N PRO A 168 -3.68 -0.22 9.80
CA PRO A 168 -4.20 1.01 10.42
C PRO A 168 -5.68 0.92 10.84
N VAL A 169 -6.44 0.01 10.24
CA VAL A 169 -7.84 -0.27 10.58
C VAL A 169 -7.94 -1.22 11.77
N LEU A 170 -7.10 -2.26 11.79
CA LEU A 170 -7.17 -3.32 12.81
C LEU A 170 -6.54 -2.92 14.15
N LYS A 171 -5.47 -2.12 14.15
CA LYS A 171 -4.78 -1.72 15.40
C LYS A 171 -5.69 -1.03 16.41
N PRO A 172 -6.47 0.00 16.06
CA PRO A 172 -7.36 0.64 17.03
C PRO A 172 -8.49 -0.27 17.52
N LEU A 173 -8.92 -1.22 16.70
CA LEU A 173 -9.91 -2.23 17.11
C LEU A 173 -9.30 -3.26 18.07
N HIS A 174 -8.04 -3.66 17.82
CA HIS A 174 -7.28 -4.49 18.74
C HIS A 174 -7.09 -3.81 20.11
N GLN A 175 -6.74 -2.53 20.12
CA GLN A 175 -6.58 -1.77 21.36
C GLN A 175 -7.88 -1.65 22.16
N GLU A 176 -9.04 -1.61 21.49
CA GLU A 176 -10.35 -1.54 22.14
C GLU A 176 -10.82 -2.89 22.68
N ALA A 177 -10.71 -3.95 21.86
CA ALA A 177 -11.41 -5.21 22.15
C ALA A 177 -10.51 -6.45 22.15
N GLY A 178 -9.22 -6.34 21.83
CA GLY A 178 -8.30 -7.48 21.78
C GLY A 178 -8.58 -8.39 20.57
N LEU A 179 -7.98 -8.10 19.41
CA LEU A 179 -8.10 -8.92 18.21
C LEU A 179 -7.50 -10.32 18.47
N ARG A 180 -8.25 -11.35 18.16
CA ARG A 180 -7.91 -12.76 18.38
C ARG A 180 -7.88 -13.56 17.07
N ASP A 181 -8.89 -13.38 16.22
CA ASP A 181 -9.06 -14.13 14.98
C ASP A 181 -9.15 -13.17 13.80
N LEU A 182 -8.54 -13.55 12.68
CA LEU A 182 -8.55 -12.77 11.44
C LEU A 182 -8.73 -13.70 10.24
N ILE A 183 -9.89 -13.62 9.59
CA ILE A 183 -10.21 -14.32 8.36
C ILE A 183 -10.26 -13.27 7.24
N VAL A 184 -9.43 -13.44 6.21
CA VAL A 184 -9.29 -12.44 5.15
C VAL A 184 -9.43 -13.05 3.78
N SER A 185 -10.31 -12.49 2.94
CA SER A 185 -10.28 -12.71 1.50
C SER A 185 -9.85 -11.41 0.83
N THR A 186 -8.81 -11.46 -0.02
CA THR A 186 -8.32 -10.28 -0.71
C THR A 186 -8.85 -10.22 -2.14
N TYR A 187 -8.97 -9.00 -2.67
CA TYR A 187 -9.26 -8.70 -4.06
C TYR A 187 -8.16 -7.76 -4.56
N GLN A 188 -7.08 -8.37 -5.11
CA GLN A 188 -5.85 -7.65 -5.39
C GLN A 188 -5.78 -7.18 -6.84
N ALA A 189 -5.53 -5.90 -7.02
CA ALA A 189 -5.33 -5.26 -8.31
C ALA A 189 -4.08 -5.77 -9.03
N THR A 190 -4.10 -5.73 -10.36
CA THR A 190 -3.03 -6.20 -11.24
C THR A 190 -1.71 -5.43 -11.07
N SER A 191 -1.76 -4.14 -10.68
CA SER A 191 -0.56 -3.35 -10.38
C SER A 191 0.30 -3.92 -9.24
N GLY A 192 -0.27 -4.79 -8.38
CA GLY A 192 0.50 -5.55 -7.39
C GLY A 192 1.49 -6.55 -8.01
N ALA A 193 1.27 -6.99 -9.24
CA ALA A 193 2.22 -7.75 -10.06
C ALA A 193 3.15 -6.85 -10.90
N GLY A 194 3.15 -5.53 -10.67
CA GLY A 194 3.94 -4.56 -11.40
C GLY A 194 3.31 -4.12 -12.73
N LEU A 195 4.07 -3.36 -13.51
CA LEU A 195 3.58 -2.81 -14.78
C LEU A 195 3.21 -3.91 -15.78
N ALA A 196 3.90 -5.05 -15.75
CA ALA A 196 3.58 -6.18 -16.61
C ALA A 196 2.16 -6.71 -16.38
N GLY A 197 1.73 -6.85 -15.12
CA GLY A 197 0.35 -7.26 -14.81
C GLY A 197 -0.72 -6.25 -15.25
N VAL A 198 -0.41 -4.95 -15.19
CA VAL A 198 -1.27 -3.88 -15.71
C VAL A 198 -1.41 -3.98 -17.23
N GLN A 199 -0.29 -4.20 -17.92
CA GLN A 199 -0.26 -4.35 -19.38
C GLN A 199 -1.02 -5.60 -19.84
N GLU A 200 -0.81 -6.73 -19.16
CA GLU A 200 -1.50 -7.99 -19.45
C GLU A 200 -3.03 -7.83 -19.35
N LEU A 201 -3.53 -7.24 -18.27
CA LEU A 201 -4.97 -6.94 -18.17
C LEU A 201 -5.45 -6.03 -19.31
N SER A 202 -4.69 -4.98 -19.62
CA SER A 202 -5.06 -4.02 -20.66
C SER A 202 -5.09 -4.67 -22.05
N GLU A 203 -4.17 -5.57 -22.35
CA GLU A 203 -4.11 -6.30 -23.62
C GLU A 203 -5.27 -7.29 -23.73
N GLN A 204 -5.55 -8.07 -22.71
CA GLN A 204 -6.66 -9.01 -22.68
C GLN A 204 -8.02 -8.31 -22.81
N VAL A 205 -8.24 -7.18 -22.12
CA VAL A 205 -9.47 -6.39 -22.25
C VAL A 205 -9.64 -5.83 -23.67
N ARG A 206 -8.56 -5.37 -24.29
CA ARG A 206 -8.59 -4.84 -25.65
C ARG A 206 -8.91 -5.95 -26.67
N GLU A 207 -8.31 -7.13 -26.51
CA GLU A 207 -8.54 -8.29 -27.38
C GLU A 207 -9.99 -8.77 -27.30
N ALA A 208 -10.54 -8.82 -26.10
CA ALA A 208 -11.93 -9.22 -25.90
C ALA A 208 -12.93 -8.30 -26.60
N GLY A 209 -12.70 -6.99 -26.60
CA GLY A 209 -13.56 -6.03 -27.30
C GLY A 209 -15.05 -6.26 -27.07
N GLU A 210 -15.83 -6.21 -28.16
CA GLU A 210 -17.29 -6.39 -28.11
C GLU A 210 -17.72 -7.84 -27.85
N ILE A 211 -16.89 -8.83 -28.20
CA ILE A 211 -17.21 -10.25 -27.98
C ILE A 211 -17.11 -10.67 -26.49
N ALA A 212 -16.63 -9.78 -25.62
CA ALA A 212 -16.58 -10.05 -24.18
C ALA A 212 -17.95 -10.44 -23.58
N ILE A 213 -19.07 -10.01 -24.21
CA ILE A 213 -20.41 -10.36 -23.76
C ILE A 213 -20.71 -11.86 -23.89
N ASP A 214 -20.07 -12.55 -24.82
CA ASP A 214 -20.27 -13.98 -25.07
C ASP A 214 -19.77 -14.85 -23.93
N LEU A 215 -18.84 -14.31 -23.09
CA LEU A 215 -18.42 -14.93 -21.82
C LEU A 215 -19.59 -15.15 -20.84
N THR A 216 -20.73 -14.49 -21.05
CA THR A 216 -21.95 -14.75 -20.27
C THR A 216 -22.43 -16.19 -20.41
N HIS A 217 -22.18 -16.82 -21.54
CA HIS A 217 -22.70 -18.14 -21.88
C HIS A 217 -21.62 -19.19 -22.07
N ASP A 218 -20.42 -18.77 -22.48
CA ASP A 218 -19.28 -19.66 -22.74
C ASP A 218 -17.98 -19.04 -22.22
N GLY A 219 -17.39 -19.60 -21.18
CA GLY A 219 -16.12 -19.15 -20.64
C GLY A 219 -14.93 -19.33 -21.59
N GLN A 220 -15.11 -20.07 -22.70
CA GLN A 220 -14.10 -20.27 -23.74
C GLN A 220 -14.38 -19.47 -25.02
N ALA A 221 -15.36 -18.55 -24.99
CA ALA A 221 -15.74 -17.70 -26.12
C ALA A 221 -14.56 -16.83 -26.62
N ILE A 222 -13.55 -16.61 -25.79
CA ILE A 222 -12.37 -15.79 -26.12
C ILE A 222 -11.11 -16.59 -25.82
N GLU A 223 -10.24 -16.70 -26.79
CA GLU A 223 -8.87 -17.17 -26.61
C GLU A 223 -8.01 -15.97 -26.23
N PHE A 224 -7.75 -15.79 -24.92
CA PHE A 224 -6.93 -14.70 -24.45
C PHE A 224 -5.45 -14.89 -24.81
N PRO A 225 -4.71 -13.81 -25.13
CA PRO A 225 -3.28 -13.90 -25.34
C PRO A 225 -2.59 -14.44 -24.09
N PRO A 226 -1.54 -15.28 -24.26
CA PRO A 226 -0.82 -15.85 -23.14
C PRO A 226 -0.18 -14.73 -22.30
N GLY A 227 -0.42 -14.78 -20.98
CA GLY A 227 0.20 -13.90 -20.01
C GLY A 227 1.39 -14.54 -19.31
N ASN A 228 2.19 -13.73 -18.63
CA ASN A 228 3.32 -14.18 -17.81
C ASN A 228 3.22 -13.70 -16.35
N SER A 229 2.22 -12.86 -16.04
CA SER A 229 2.07 -12.27 -14.70
C SER A 229 1.08 -13.06 -13.85
N PHE A 230 0.16 -13.79 -14.47
CA PHE A 230 -0.88 -14.56 -13.79
C PHE A 230 -0.95 -15.97 -14.37
N PRO A 231 -1.33 -16.99 -13.55
CA PRO A 231 -1.44 -18.38 -14.01
C PRO A 231 -2.61 -18.63 -14.95
N GLU A 232 -3.62 -17.75 -14.93
CA GLU A 232 -4.82 -17.78 -15.76
C GLU A 232 -5.12 -16.38 -16.33
N PRO A 233 -5.86 -16.26 -17.43
CA PRO A 233 -6.31 -14.96 -17.93
C PRO A 233 -6.98 -14.13 -16.83
N ILE A 234 -6.56 -12.86 -16.71
CA ILE A 234 -7.05 -11.99 -15.64
C ILE A 234 -8.27 -11.15 -16.06
N ALA A 235 -8.43 -10.81 -17.34
CA ALA A 235 -9.58 -10.04 -17.80
C ALA A 235 -10.87 -10.85 -17.63
N PHE A 236 -11.89 -10.20 -17.06
CA PHE A 236 -13.22 -10.79 -16.79
C PHE A 236 -13.18 -12.04 -15.88
N ASN A 237 -12.10 -12.22 -15.11
CA ASN A 237 -11.86 -13.41 -14.32
C ASN A 237 -11.49 -13.09 -12.86
N VAL A 238 -11.55 -14.09 -12.00
CA VAL A 238 -11.15 -14.04 -10.60
C VAL A 238 -10.15 -15.18 -10.38
N VAL A 239 -8.89 -14.86 -10.10
CA VAL A 239 -7.81 -15.84 -9.99
C VAL A 239 -7.41 -16.00 -8.52
N PRO A 240 -7.81 -17.09 -7.84
CA PRO A 240 -7.53 -17.31 -6.42
C PRO A 240 -6.10 -17.81 -6.19
N PHE A 241 -5.13 -17.09 -6.75
CA PHE A 241 -3.72 -17.43 -6.70
C PHE A 241 -2.86 -16.18 -6.82
N CYS A 242 -2.16 -15.80 -5.75
CA CYS A 242 -1.25 -14.66 -5.73
C CYS A 242 0.15 -15.11 -5.31
N GLY A 243 1.13 -14.91 -6.19
CA GLY A 243 2.52 -15.28 -5.93
C GLY A 243 2.83 -16.74 -6.30
N SER A 244 3.44 -17.50 -5.41
CA SER A 244 3.81 -18.91 -5.61
C SER A 244 3.41 -19.75 -4.40
N LEU A 245 3.11 -21.02 -4.63
CA LEU A 245 2.88 -21.97 -3.54
C LEU A 245 4.13 -22.11 -2.68
N ILE A 246 3.91 -22.36 -1.41
CA ILE A 246 4.93 -22.76 -0.47
C ILE A 246 4.76 -24.27 -0.25
N GLU A 247 5.84 -24.99 -0.40
CA GLU A 247 5.86 -26.44 -0.22
C GLU A 247 5.90 -26.78 1.28
N ASP A 248 4.75 -26.64 1.96
CA ASP A 248 4.56 -27.04 3.34
C ASP A 248 3.15 -27.64 3.56
N GLU A 249 2.85 -28.03 4.81
CA GLU A 249 1.59 -28.70 5.17
C GLU A 249 0.34 -27.80 5.02
N LEU A 250 0.52 -26.47 4.92
CA LEU A 250 -0.60 -25.52 4.81
C LEU A 250 -0.98 -25.23 3.36
N GLU A 251 -0.11 -25.57 2.41
CA GLU A 251 -0.31 -25.31 0.97
C GLU A 251 -0.68 -23.84 0.66
N GLU A 252 -0.21 -22.91 1.50
CA GLU A 252 -0.44 -21.50 1.33
C GLU A 252 0.40 -20.94 0.18
N THR A 253 -0.11 -19.91 -0.49
CA THR A 253 0.75 -19.07 -1.32
C THR A 253 1.66 -18.20 -0.43
N ASN A 254 2.78 -17.77 -1.00
CA ASN A 254 3.68 -16.87 -0.29
C ASN A 254 3.00 -15.51 0.07
N GLU A 255 1.95 -15.14 -0.64
CA GLU A 255 1.16 -13.92 -0.36
C GLU A 255 0.27 -14.11 0.87
N GLU A 256 -0.37 -15.27 1.02
CA GLU A 256 -1.18 -15.63 2.18
C GLU A 256 -0.32 -15.74 3.43
N ARG A 257 0.85 -16.38 3.34
CA ARG A 257 1.82 -16.44 4.43
C ARG A 257 2.27 -15.06 4.88
N LYS A 258 2.59 -14.14 3.95
CA LYS A 258 2.96 -12.76 4.28
C LYS A 258 1.86 -12.08 5.09
N LEU A 259 0.60 -12.19 4.65
CA LEU A 259 -0.50 -11.55 5.38
C LEU A 259 -0.60 -12.08 6.81
N ARG A 260 -0.44 -13.39 7.03
CA ARG A 260 -0.44 -14.00 8.36
C ARG A 260 0.73 -13.52 9.23
N ASP A 261 1.94 -13.73 8.76
CA ASP A 261 3.14 -13.54 9.57
C ASP A 261 3.44 -12.05 9.80
N GLU A 262 3.22 -11.21 8.78
CA GLU A 262 3.40 -9.76 8.89
C GLU A 262 2.33 -9.12 9.81
N SER A 263 1.08 -9.60 9.78
CA SER A 263 0.03 -9.12 10.69
C SER A 263 0.41 -9.36 12.15
N ARG A 264 0.93 -10.54 12.48
CA ARG A 264 1.43 -10.86 13.82
C ARG A 264 2.55 -9.91 14.25
N LYS A 265 3.57 -9.77 13.40
CA LYS A 265 4.74 -8.94 13.68
C LYS A 265 4.40 -7.44 13.83
N ILE A 266 3.53 -6.90 12.96
CA ILE A 266 3.18 -5.46 12.97
C ILE A 266 2.23 -5.12 14.12
N LEU A 267 1.24 -5.98 14.39
CA LEU A 267 0.28 -5.78 15.48
C LEU A 267 0.86 -6.14 16.85
N GLU A 268 1.99 -6.87 16.88
CA GLU A 268 2.64 -7.37 18.09
C GLU A 268 1.74 -8.35 18.85
N ILE A 269 1.12 -9.29 18.09
CA ILE A 269 0.23 -10.35 18.59
C ILE A 269 0.75 -11.67 18.03
N ASP A 270 1.63 -12.34 18.77
CA ASP A 270 2.33 -13.54 18.31
C ASP A 270 1.37 -14.73 18.04
N ASP A 271 0.30 -14.84 18.80
CA ASP A 271 -0.69 -15.91 18.75
C ASP A 271 -1.95 -15.55 17.93
N LEU A 272 -1.94 -14.43 17.19
CA LEU A 272 -3.07 -14.05 16.33
C LEU A 272 -3.40 -15.18 15.36
N ALA A 273 -4.62 -15.72 15.44
CA ALA A 273 -5.11 -16.70 14.48
C ALA A 273 -5.45 -16.00 13.16
N VAL A 274 -4.72 -16.33 12.10
CA VAL A 274 -4.91 -15.71 10.77
C VAL A 274 -5.03 -16.76 9.71
N THR A 275 -6.06 -16.66 8.87
CA THR A 275 -6.17 -17.36 7.60
C THR A 275 -6.51 -16.39 6.49
N ALA A 276 -5.93 -16.59 5.32
CA ALA A 276 -6.14 -15.73 4.17
C ALA A 276 -6.35 -16.53 2.89
N THR A 277 -7.19 -15.98 2.00
CA THR A 277 -7.25 -16.39 0.60
C THR A 277 -6.93 -15.18 -0.26
N CYS A 278 -5.83 -15.24 -0.98
CA CYS A 278 -5.37 -14.13 -1.79
C CYS A 278 -5.80 -14.30 -3.26
N VAL A 279 -6.60 -13.34 -3.72
CA VAL A 279 -7.27 -13.41 -5.02
C VAL A 279 -6.83 -12.23 -5.90
N ARG A 280 -6.47 -12.50 -7.16
CA ARG A 280 -6.24 -11.47 -8.16
C ARG A 280 -7.54 -11.17 -8.92
N VAL A 281 -7.84 -9.88 -9.11
CA VAL A 281 -9.05 -9.42 -9.80
C VAL A 281 -8.71 -8.46 -10.93
N PRO A 282 -9.57 -8.27 -11.95
CA PRO A 282 -9.33 -7.44 -13.12
C PRO A 282 -9.51 -5.94 -12.82
N VAL A 283 -8.72 -5.46 -11.88
CA VAL A 283 -8.67 -4.07 -11.41
C VAL A 283 -7.25 -3.57 -11.55
N TYR A 284 -7.05 -2.38 -12.10
CA TYR A 284 -5.70 -1.84 -12.32
C TYR A 284 -5.00 -1.48 -11.03
N THR A 285 -5.64 -0.72 -10.15
CA THR A 285 -5.06 -0.22 -8.89
C THR A 285 -6.12 -0.22 -7.78
N GLY A 286 -5.68 -0.47 -6.55
CA GLY A 286 -6.51 -0.56 -5.36
C GLY A 286 -6.76 -2.01 -4.94
N HIS A 287 -6.16 -2.42 -3.80
CA HIS A 287 -6.47 -3.70 -3.17
C HIS A 287 -7.68 -3.55 -2.26
N SER A 288 -8.57 -4.53 -2.33
CA SER A 288 -9.68 -4.62 -1.39
C SER A 288 -9.58 -5.90 -0.55
N LEU A 289 -10.13 -5.87 0.65
CA LEU A 289 -10.14 -6.99 1.58
C LEU A 289 -11.52 -7.11 2.21
N ALA A 290 -12.10 -8.31 2.14
CA ALA A 290 -13.19 -8.71 3.02
C ALA A 290 -12.59 -9.34 4.27
N ILE A 291 -12.89 -8.77 5.43
CA ILE A 291 -12.31 -9.17 6.70
C ILE A 291 -13.43 -9.59 7.67
N THR A 292 -13.27 -10.76 8.29
CA THR A 292 -13.99 -11.16 9.49
C THR A 292 -12.99 -11.17 10.64
N ALA A 293 -13.19 -10.33 11.63
CA ALA A 293 -12.34 -10.18 12.80
C ALA A 293 -13.05 -10.61 14.07
N GLY A 294 -12.49 -11.55 14.82
CA GLY A 294 -12.95 -11.99 16.13
C GLY A 294 -12.17 -11.31 17.25
N PHE A 295 -12.86 -10.95 18.32
CA PHE A 295 -12.27 -10.20 19.44
C PHE A 295 -12.47 -10.91 20.78
N ASN A 296 -11.56 -10.64 21.72
CA ASN A 296 -11.67 -11.16 23.10
C ASN A 296 -12.84 -10.53 23.86
N ASN A 297 -13.09 -9.25 23.65
CA ASN A 297 -14.15 -8.51 24.30
C ASN A 297 -15.25 -8.10 23.30
N PRO A 298 -16.51 -7.98 23.77
CA PRO A 298 -17.60 -7.52 22.92
C PRO A 298 -17.34 -6.12 22.32
N ILE A 299 -17.59 -6.03 21.03
CA ILE A 299 -17.53 -4.75 20.29
C ILE A 299 -18.71 -4.68 19.33
N THR A 300 -19.36 -3.54 19.24
CA THR A 300 -20.49 -3.34 18.32
C THR A 300 -20.03 -2.70 17.01
N ALA A 301 -20.78 -2.93 15.93
CA ALA A 301 -20.53 -2.29 14.64
C ALA A 301 -20.54 -0.75 14.74
N GLN A 302 -21.42 -0.18 15.59
CA GLN A 302 -21.44 1.27 15.84
C GLN A 302 -20.16 1.72 16.54
N ARG A 303 -19.67 0.97 17.54
CA ARG A 303 -18.43 1.30 18.25
C ARG A 303 -17.23 1.23 17.30
N VAL A 304 -17.18 0.26 16.38
CA VAL A 304 -16.15 0.18 15.33
C VAL A 304 -16.17 1.45 14.45
N LYS A 305 -17.35 1.89 14.00
CA LYS A 305 -17.47 3.14 13.23
C LYS A 305 -17.00 4.36 14.01
N ASP A 306 -17.36 4.46 15.29
CA ASP A 306 -16.97 5.58 16.17
C ASP A 306 -15.44 5.64 16.38
N ILE A 307 -14.79 4.48 16.46
CA ILE A 307 -13.33 4.39 16.56
C ILE A 307 -12.68 4.80 15.24
N LEU A 308 -13.09 4.16 14.14
CA LEU A 308 -12.45 4.34 12.83
C LEU A 308 -12.65 5.76 12.27
N SER A 309 -13.75 6.44 12.60
CA SER A 309 -13.98 7.83 12.21
C SER A 309 -12.93 8.82 12.76
N LYS A 310 -12.17 8.42 13.77
CA LYS A 310 -11.12 9.23 14.41
C LYS A 310 -9.72 8.90 13.91
N VAL A 311 -9.58 7.89 13.05
CA VAL A 311 -8.29 7.44 12.52
C VAL A 311 -7.98 8.22 11.24
N PRO A 312 -6.93 9.07 11.22
CA PRO A 312 -6.62 9.90 10.04
C PRO A 312 -6.34 9.11 8.76
N ALA A 313 -5.84 7.84 8.90
CA ALA A 313 -5.55 6.95 7.80
C ALA A 313 -6.78 6.23 7.24
N VAL A 314 -7.99 6.51 7.76
CA VAL A 314 -9.23 5.81 7.41
C VAL A 314 -10.31 6.78 6.96
N VAL A 315 -11.04 6.41 5.93
CA VAL A 315 -12.29 7.07 5.49
C VAL A 315 -13.42 6.06 5.57
N LEU A 316 -14.46 6.37 6.33
CA LEU A 316 -15.68 5.56 6.35
C LEU A 316 -16.49 5.82 5.08
N ASP A 317 -16.88 4.75 4.39
CA ASP A 317 -17.68 4.79 3.15
C ASP A 317 -18.61 3.58 3.14
N ASP A 318 -19.88 3.77 2.76
CA ASP A 318 -20.84 2.66 2.74
C ASP A 318 -20.45 1.57 1.74
N ILE A 319 -19.84 1.95 0.61
CA ILE A 319 -19.42 1.05 -0.47
C ILE A 319 -17.98 1.41 -0.87
N PRO A 320 -16.96 0.97 -0.12
CA PRO A 320 -15.57 1.19 -0.48
C PRO A 320 -15.20 0.40 -1.73
N THR A 321 -14.56 1.07 -2.69
CA THR A 321 -14.18 0.46 -3.97
C THR A 321 -12.76 0.85 -4.39
N PRO A 322 -12.08 0.03 -5.22
CA PRO A 322 -10.79 0.40 -5.79
C PRO A 322 -10.79 1.73 -6.54
N LEU A 323 -11.84 2.04 -7.30
CA LEU A 323 -11.95 3.31 -8.03
C LEU A 323 -11.98 4.55 -7.10
N LYS A 324 -12.48 4.40 -5.89
CA LYS A 324 -12.46 5.49 -4.89
C LYS A 324 -11.11 5.62 -4.20
N SER A 325 -10.40 4.52 -4.00
CA SER A 325 -9.13 4.50 -3.26
C SER A 325 -7.89 4.74 -4.13
N ALA A 326 -7.96 4.48 -5.43
CA ALA A 326 -6.83 4.70 -6.34
C ALA A 326 -6.42 6.17 -6.38
N GLY A 327 -5.13 6.45 -6.16
CA GLY A 327 -4.56 7.80 -6.07
C GLY A 327 -4.79 8.51 -4.73
N ILE A 328 -5.42 7.88 -3.74
CA ILE A 328 -5.78 8.45 -2.45
C ILE A 328 -4.99 7.78 -1.32
N ASP A 329 -4.59 8.56 -0.31
CA ASP A 329 -3.75 8.08 0.79
C ASP A 329 -4.49 7.19 1.81
N PRO A 330 -5.69 7.55 2.32
CA PRO A 330 -6.37 6.76 3.33
C PRO A 330 -6.99 5.47 2.78
N THR A 331 -7.17 4.51 3.66
CA THR A 331 -7.96 3.29 3.40
C THR A 331 -9.45 3.60 3.58
N PHE A 332 -10.25 3.27 2.60
CA PHE A 332 -11.72 3.32 2.69
C PHE A 332 -12.23 2.07 3.39
N VAL A 333 -13.14 2.25 4.35
CA VAL A 333 -13.70 1.17 5.17
C VAL A 333 -15.21 1.26 5.20
N GLY A 334 -15.87 0.16 4.92
CA GLY A 334 -17.32 0.09 4.94
C GLY A 334 -17.86 -1.31 5.20
N ARG A 335 -19.16 -1.50 4.96
CA ARG A 335 -19.85 -2.79 5.18
C ARG A 335 -19.64 -3.32 6.61
N ILE A 336 -19.43 -2.44 7.59
CA ILE A 336 -19.19 -2.77 8.99
C ILE A 336 -20.51 -3.32 9.59
N ARG A 337 -20.47 -4.58 10.04
CA ARG A 337 -21.62 -5.27 10.60
C ARG A 337 -21.19 -6.37 11.57
N PRO A 338 -22.07 -6.80 12.50
CA PRO A 338 -21.77 -7.97 13.34
C PRO A 338 -21.51 -9.21 12.48
N ASP A 339 -20.61 -10.06 12.94
CA ASP A 339 -20.47 -11.42 12.45
C ASP A 339 -21.41 -12.37 13.20
N THR A 340 -21.79 -13.47 12.56
CA THR A 340 -22.69 -14.47 13.15
C THR A 340 -22.00 -15.80 13.44
N VAL A 341 -20.72 -15.92 13.13
CA VAL A 341 -19.93 -17.14 13.26
C VAL A 341 -18.92 -17.03 14.40
N LEU A 342 -18.11 -15.96 14.39
CA LEU A 342 -17.12 -15.73 15.44
C LEU A 342 -17.75 -15.03 16.64
N GLU A 343 -17.41 -15.50 17.84
CA GLU A 343 -17.77 -14.79 19.06
C GLU A 343 -17.15 -13.39 19.07
N ASN A 344 -17.94 -12.37 19.39
CA ASN A 344 -17.57 -10.95 19.31
C ASN A 344 -17.04 -10.54 17.93
N GLY A 345 -17.54 -11.18 16.86
CA GLY A 345 -17.06 -11.01 15.51
C GLY A 345 -17.62 -9.76 14.83
N ILE A 346 -16.78 -9.14 13.99
CA ILE A 346 -17.13 -8.01 13.11
C ILE A 346 -16.69 -8.32 11.69
N ASN A 347 -17.60 -8.13 10.75
CA ASN A 347 -17.30 -8.11 9.32
C ASN A 347 -17.09 -6.67 8.86
N LEU A 348 -16.11 -6.46 7.99
CA LEU A 348 -15.84 -5.18 7.35
C LEU A 348 -15.21 -5.39 5.96
N PHE A 349 -15.30 -4.38 5.11
CA PHE A 349 -14.68 -4.38 3.80
C PHE A 349 -13.79 -3.15 3.66
N LEU A 350 -12.57 -3.35 3.16
CA LEU A 350 -11.58 -2.30 2.97
C LEU A 350 -11.29 -2.11 1.49
N SER A 351 -10.87 -0.91 1.11
CA SER A 351 -10.21 -0.64 -0.18
C SER A 351 -9.16 0.43 0.00
N GLY A 352 -7.93 0.15 -0.43
CA GLY A 352 -6.80 1.08 -0.33
C GLY A 352 -5.87 0.99 -1.55
N ASP A 353 -5.20 2.09 -1.85
CA ASP A 353 -4.24 2.15 -2.96
C ASP A 353 -2.98 1.36 -2.62
N ASN A 354 -2.74 0.28 -3.38
CA ASN A 354 -1.62 -0.63 -3.18
C ASN A 354 -0.26 -0.04 -3.61
N LEU A 355 -0.25 1.03 -4.40
CA LEU A 355 0.98 1.73 -4.80
C LEU A 355 1.30 2.89 -3.85
N ARG A 356 0.27 3.49 -3.22
CA ARG A 356 0.41 4.57 -2.23
C ARG A 356 0.55 3.98 -0.84
N LYS A 357 -0.55 3.83 -0.07
CA LYS A 357 -0.47 3.25 1.29
C LYS A 357 0.14 1.86 1.28
N GLY A 358 -0.16 1.06 0.28
CA GLY A 358 0.38 -0.29 0.12
C GLY A 358 1.85 -0.36 -0.33
N ALA A 359 2.56 0.75 -0.54
CA ALA A 359 3.97 0.75 -0.95
C ALA A 359 4.66 2.09 -0.64
N ALA A 360 4.57 3.06 -1.57
CA ALA A 360 5.35 4.28 -1.56
C ALA A 360 5.03 5.19 -0.36
N LEU A 361 3.76 5.41 -0.06
CA LEU A 361 3.36 6.28 1.04
C LEU A 361 3.86 5.75 2.39
N ASN A 362 3.70 4.46 2.65
CA ASN A 362 4.16 3.87 3.91
C ASN A 362 5.69 4.02 4.07
N ALA A 363 6.45 3.81 2.99
CA ALA A 363 7.90 4.00 3.00
C ALA A 363 8.29 5.47 3.30
N ILE A 364 7.57 6.44 2.71
CA ILE A 364 7.79 7.87 3.00
C ILE A 364 7.39 8.21 4.44
N GLN A 365 6.29 7.69 4.96
CA GLN A 365 5.87 7.88 6.35
C GLN A 365 6.89 7.28 7.34
N ILE A 366 7.53 6.14 7.00
CA ILE A 366 8.66 5.61 7.78
C ILE A 366 9.81 6.61 7.76
N ALA A 367 10.18 7.16 6.59
CA ALA A 367 11.22 8.17 6.47
C ALA A 367 10.89 9.43 7.31
N GLU A 368 9.63 9.89 7.30
CA GLU A 368 9.17 11.01 8.13
C GLU A 368 9.31 10.74 9.64
N SER A 369 9.14 9.48 10.07
CA SER A 369 9.31 9.11 11.48
C SER A 369 10.79 9.19 11.95
N LEU A 370 11.74 9.16 11.02
CA LEU A 370 13.17 9.31 11.29
C LEU A 370 13.63 10.78 11.37
N LEU A 371 12.78 11.74 11.00
CA LEU A 371 13.06 13.19 11.08
C LEU A 371 12.84 13.77 12.48
N ARG A 372 12.25 13.01 13.41
CA ARG A 372 11.79 13.45 14.73
C ARG A 372 12.79 13.19 15.83
#